data_1324f78bf4615bdf8f18c2a251afd6ed
#
_entry.id   1324f78bf4615bdf8f18c2a251afd6ed
#
_cell.length_a   1.000
_cell.length_b   1.000
_cell.length_c   1.000
_cell.angle_alpha   90.00
_cell.angle_beta   90.00
_cell.angle_gamma   90.00
#
_symmetry.space_group_name_H-M   'P 1'
#
loop_
_entity.id
_entity.type
_entity.pdbx_description
1 polymer ?
#
loop_
_entity_poly.entity_id
_entity_poly.type
_entity_poly.pdbx_seq_one_letter_code
_entity_poly.pdbx_strand_id
1 'polypeptide(L)'
;MGKYNTHALALELALRAVPMLRVLELGQGRYSTPLLMQRCQERGLVSVENNPKYYRPSAGAWMQTRLVREWEEMWPWVLACGSYGVALVDHAPALRRAVDLARLRDHVWLMVVHDTESAEYGYAGIREQWRWRWDDRGRRPWTGLWTNREGVAAAVGLAAIASGLTLTREQGQG
;
A
#
# COMPACT_ATOMS: atom_id res chain seq x y z
N MET A 1 13.10 16.96 -3.93
CA MET A 1 12.58 15.58 -3.84
C MET A 1 12.46 15.02 -5.24
N GLY A 2 12.95 13.81 -5.48
CA GLY A 2 12.93 13.21 -6.82
C GLY A 2 11.53 12.86 -7.31
N LYS A 3 11.36 12.84 -8.64
CA LYS A 3 10.11 12.57 -9.38
C LYS A 3 9.41 11.24 -8.99
N TYR A 4 10.09 10.33 -8.31
CA TYR A 4 9.64 8.96 -7.99
C TYR A 4 9.30 8.72 -6.50
N ASN A 5 9.21 9.77 -5.67
CA ASN A 5 8.89 9.64 -4.25
C ASN A 5 7.51 10.23 -3.92
N THR A 6 6.53 9.98 -4.79
CA THR A 6 5.19 10.56 -4.67
C THR A 6 4.35 9.88 -3.61
N HIS A 7 4.57 8.58 -3.38
CA HIS A 7 3.84 7.79 -2.39
C HIS A 7 4.34 7.93 -0.94
N ALA A 8 5.49 8.57 -0.71
CA ALA A 8 6.08 8.59 0.64
C ALA A 8 5.21 9.28 1.68
N LEU A 9 4.56 10.40 1.33
CA LEU A 9 3.67 11.11 2.26
C LEU A 9 2.42 10.30 2.58
N ALA A 10 1.77 9.72 1.57
CA ALA A 10 0.60 8.87 1.75
C ALA A 10 0.94 7.62 2.59
N LEU A 11 2.12 7.02 2.34
CA LEU A 11 2.60 5.88 3.09
C LEU A 11 2.90 6.23 4.56
N GLU A 12 3.58 7.35 4.82
CA GLU A 12 3.80 7.85 6.19
C GLU A 12 2.48 8.11 6.93
N LEU A 13 1.50 8.70 6.26
CA LEU A 13 0.18 8.94 6.82
C LEU A 13 -0.53 7.63 7.13
N ALA A 14 -0.49 6.66 6.22
CA ALA A 14 -1.07 5.34 6.43
C ALA A 14 -0.46 4.63 7.65
N LEU A 15 0.86 4.68 7.79
CA LEU A 15 1.58 4.09 8.91
C LEU A 15 1.24 4.74 10.26
N ARG A 16 0.92 6.04 10.27
CA ARG A 16 0.42 6.75 11.47
C ARG A 16 -1.03 6.41 11.80
N ALA A 17 -1.89 6.31 10.77
CA ALA A 17 -3.30 5.98 10.95
C ALA A 17 -3.52 4.55 11.46
N VAL A 18 -2.60 3.62 11.14
CA VAL A 18 -2.67 2.20 11.56
C VAL A 18 -1.32 1.76 12.17
N PRO A 19 -1.02 2.13 13.44
CA PRO A 19 0.34 2.03 13.98
C PRO A 19 0.79 0.63 14.41
N MET A 20 -0.12 -0.27 14.77
CA MET A 20 0.24 -1.48 15.53
C MET A 20 0.30 -2.78 14.74
N LEU A 21 -0.15 -2.80 13.49
CA LEU A 21 -0.24 -4.03 12.71
C LEU A 21 0.89 -4.12 11.68
N ARG A 22 1.22 -5.37 11.32
CA ARG A 22 2.21 -5.70 10.28
C ARG A 22 1.89 -4.98 8.95
N VAL A 23 2.94 -4.67 8.21
CA VAL A 23 2.86 -4.02 6.89
C VAL A 23 3.18 -5.01 5.78
N LEU A 24 2.46 -4.91 4.67
CA LEU A 24 2.72 -5.63 3.43
C LEU A 24 3.23 -4.66 2.37
N GLU A 25 4.26 -5.04 1.64
CA GLU A 25 4.75 -4.36 0.44
C GLU A 25 4.71 -5.33 -0.74
N LEU A 26 3.96 -4.99 -1.77
CA LEU A 26 3.96 -5.67 -3.06
C LEU A 26 4.66 -4.79 -4.10
N GLY A 27 5.85 -5.20 -4.51
CA GLY A 27 6.77 -4.44 -5.34
C GLY A 27 7.75 -3.62 -4.51
N GLN A 28 8.98 -4.13 -4.39
CA GLN A 28 10.05 -3.42 -3.68
C GLN A 28 10.52 -2.21 -4.49
N GLY A 29 10.54 -1.05 -3.84
CA GLY A 29 10.90 0.20 -4.48
C GLY A 29 12.19 0.80 -3.96
N ARG A 30 12.79 1.69 -4.78
CA ARG A 30 13.97 2.45 -4.36
C ARG A 30 13.69 3.35 -3.16
N TYR A 31 12.45 3.82 -3.00
CA TYR A 31 12.04 4.77 -1.96
C TYR A 31 11.11 4.16 -0.93
N SER A 32 10.14 3.32 -1.33
CA SER A 32 9.20 2.67 -0.41
C SER A 32 9.89 1.71 0.55
N THR A 33 10.67 0.78 0.03
CA THR A 33 11.33 -0.25 0.85
C THR A 33 12.23 0.33 1.93
N PRO A 34 13.15 1.30 1.66
CA PRO A 34 13.95 1.92 2.72
C PRO A 34 13.10 2.65 3.78
N LEU A 35 12.02 3.33 3.37
CA LEU A 35 11.10 3.98 4.29
C LEU A 35 10.41 2.95 5.19
N LEU A 36 9.88 1.88 4.61
CA LEU A 36 9.25 0.80 5.36
C LEU A 36 10.23 0.09 6.29
N MET A 37 11.45 -0.16 5.84
CA MET A 37 12.51 -0.71 6.69
C MET A 37 12.80 0.17 7.92
N GLN A 38 12.75 1.48 7.77
CA GLN A 38 12.94 2.40 8.90
C GLN A 38 11.73 2.42 9.84
N ARG A 39 10.50 2.35 9.31
CA ARG A 39 9.25 2.57 10.06
C ARG A 39 8.61 1.31 10.64
N CYS A 40 9.00 0.13 10.17
CA CYS A 40 8.29 -1.12 10.48
C CYS A 40 9.06 -2.07 11.42
N GLN A 41 10.17 -1.65 12.02
CA GLN A 41 11.01 -2.52 12.87
C GLN A 41 10.23 -3.14 14.05
N GLU A 42 9.32 -2.39 14.66
CA GLU A 42 8.54 -2.85 15.81
C GLU A 42 7.25 -3.60 15.43
N ARG A 43 6.71 -3.37 14.22
CA ARG A 43 5.43 -3.95 13.79
C ARG A 43 5.56 -5.10 12.80
N GLY A 44 6.71 -5.22 12.17
CA GLY A 44 7.01 -6.23 11.16
C GLY A 44 6.63 -5.80 9.74
N LEU A 45 7.46 -6.24 8.78
CA LEU A 45 7.30 -6.00 7.34
C LEU A 45 7.32 -7.33 6.60
N VAL A 46 6.33 -7.54 5.75
CA VAL A 46 6.31 -8.59 4.73
C VAL A 46 6.46 -7.91 3.38
N SER A 47 7.46 -8.27 2.61
CA SER A 47 7.76 -7.61 1.34
C SER A 47 8.01 -8.63 0.23
N VAL A 48 7.31 -8.47 -0.89
CA VAL A 48 7.38 -9.38 -2.04
C VAL A 48 7.84 -8.61 -3.27
N GLU A 49 8.72 -9.24 -4.03
CA GLU A 49 9.24 -8.70 -5.30
C GLU A 49 9.34 -9.83 -6.33
N ASN A 50 9.07 -9.52 -7.60
CA ASN A 50 9.25 -10.47 -8.70
C ASN A 50 10.43 -10.15 -9.63
N ASN A 51 11.01 -8.97 -9.50
CA ASN A 51 12.16 -8.56 -10.27
C ASN A 51 13.44 -8.64 -9.43
N PRO A 52 14.38 -9.56 -9.74
CA PRO A 52 15.60 -9.71 -8.96
C PRO A 52 16.44 -8.43 -8.83
N LYS A 53 16.31 -7.50 -9.79
CA LYS A 53 17.01 -6.20 -9.77
C LYS A 53 16.58 -5.31 -8.61
N TYR A 54 15.33 -5.41 -8.18
CA TYR A 54 14.77 -4.60 -7.10
C TYR A 54 14.72 -5.36 -5.77
N TYR A 55 14.84 -6.68 -5.81
CA TYR A 55 14.77 -7.52 -4.62
C TYR A 55 15.82 -7.14 -3.57
N ARG A 56 15.36 -6.94 -2.36
CA ARG A 56 16.18 -6.72 -1.17
C ARG A 56 15.92 -7.82 -0.16
N PRO A 57 16.95 -8.54 0.29
CA PRO A 57 16.81 -9.58 1.28
C PRO A 57 16.41 -9.00 2.65
N SER A 58 15.94 -9.85 3.53
CA SER A 58 15.58 -9.50 4.90
C SER A 58 16.72 -8.81 5.63
N ALA A 59 16.40 -7.74 6.36
CA ALA A 59 17.34 -6.98 7.20
C ALA A 59 17.31 -7.41 8.67
N GLY A 60 16.51 -8.41 9.03
CA GLY A 60 16.37 -8.93 10.39
C GLY A 60 15.07 -9.72 10.57
N ALA A 61 14.87 -10.28 11.76
CA ALA A 61 13.72 -11.14 12.07
C ALA A 61 12.34 -10.45 11.90
N TRP A 62 12.30 -9.12 12.02
CA TRP A 62 11.09 -8.31 11.84
C TRP A 62 10.69 -8.12 10.37
N MET A 63 11.61 -8.39 9.42
CA MET A 63 11.36 -8.24 7.99
C MET A 63 11.40 -9.59 7.31
N GLN A 64 10.31 -9.98 6.69
CA GLN A 64 10.20 -11.19 5.88
C GLN A 64 10.12 -10.79 4.42
N THR A 65 11.03 -11.28 3.59
CA THR A 65 11.07 -10.96 2.17
C THR A 65 11.01 -12.20 1.31
N ARG A 66 10.38 -12.07 0.16
CA ARG A 66 10.30 -13.16 -0.81
C ARG A 66 10.49 -12.63 -2.23
N LEU A 67 11.41 -13.28 -2.97
CA LEU A 67 11.50 -13.17 -4.42
C LEU A 67 10.62 -14.26 -5.03
N VAL A 68 9.67 -13.89 -5.87
CA VAL A 68 8.79 -14.80 -6.60
C VAL A 68 9.03 -14.68 -8.10
N ARG A 69 8.76 -15.70 -8.88
CA ARG A 69 8.78 -15.60 -10.34
C ARG A 69 7.46 -15.06 -10.83
N GLU A 70 6.37 -15.66 -10.32
CA GLU A 70 5.01 -15.24 -10.62
C GLU A 70 4.32 -14.76 -9.34
N TRP A 71 3.50 -13.72 -9.42
CA TRP A 71 2.81 -13.14 -8.28
C TRP A 71 1.86 -14.13 -7.57
N GLU A 72 1.35 -15.14 -8.28
CA GLU A 72 0.53 -16.21 -7.71
C GLU A 72 1.25 -16.98 -6.62
N GLU A 73 2.54 -17.15 -6.72
CA GLU A 73 3.37 -17.93 -5.78
C GLU A 73 3.41 -17.29 -4.37
N MET A 74 3.14 -15.98 -4.28
CA MET A 74 3.18 -15.29 -2.98
C MET A 74 1.98 -15.60 -2.08
N TRP A 75 0.80 -15.90 -2.68
CA TRP A 75 -0.46 -15.88 -1.94
C TRP A 75 -0.53 -16.84 -0.75
N PRO A 76 -0.13 -18.12 -0.86
CA PRO A 76 -0.16 -19.01 0.29
C PRO A 76 0.67 -18.46 1.46
N TRP A 77 1.79 -17.83 1.14
CA TRP A 77 2.69 -17.27 2.14
C TRP A 77 2.18 -15.94 2.71
N VAL A 78 1.72 -15.02 1.87
CA VAL A 78 1.16 -13.73 2.31
C VAL A 78 -0.04 -13.96 3.22
N LEU A 79 -0.96 -14.85 2.85
CA LEU A 79 -2.14 -15.16 3.64
C LEU A 79 -1.80 -15.88 4.95
N ALA A 80 -0.80 -16.76 4.95
CA ALA A 80 -0.33 -17.43 6.16
C ALA A 80 0.29 -16.46 7.19
N CYS A 81 0.77 -15.30 6.76
CA CYS A 81 1.25 -14.25 7.64
C CYS A 81 0.12 -13.51 8.41
N GLY A 82 -1.15 -13.74 8.07
CA GLY A 82 -2.31 -13.15 8.75
C GLY A 82 -2.78 -11.83 8.14
N SER A 83 -3.38 -10.98 8.98
CA SER A 83 -3.89 -9.67 8.57
C SER A 83 -2.80 -8.60 8.64
N TYR A 84 -2.96 -7.58 7.77
CA TYR A 84 -2.04 -6.45 7.68
C TYR A 84 -2.76 -5.14 8.04
N GLY A 85 -2.06 -4.25 8.74
CA GLY A 85 -2.55 -2.91 9.00
C GLY A 85 -2.51 -2.04 7.75
N VAL A 86 -1.38 -2.06 7.08
CA VAL A 86 -1.15 -1.29 5.85
C VAL A 86 -0.60 -2.21 4.77
N ALA A 87 -1.06 -2.06 3.53
CA ALA A 87 -0.41 -2.65 2.37
C ALA A 87 -0.11 -1.59 1.31
N LEU A 88 1.13 -1.56 0.84
CA LEU A 88 1.53 -0.82 -0.36
C LEU A 88 1.45 -1.75 -1.57
N VAL A 89 0.76 -1.31 -2.61
CA VAL A 89 0.66 -2.03 -3.90
C VAL A 89 1.25 -1.15 -5.00
N ASP A 90 2.50 -1.48 -5.37
CA ASP A 90 3.29 -0.73 -6.37
C ASP A 90 4.16 -1.65 -7.24
N HIS A 91 3.60 -2.77 -7.69
CA HIS A 91 4.32 -3.78 -8.47
C HIS A 91 3.91 -3.80 -9.96
N ALA A 92 4.71 -4.48 -10.76
CA ALA A 92 4.44 -4.74 -12.17
C ALA A 92 4.00 -6.21 -12.40
N PRO A 93 3.24 -6.53 -13.43
CA PRO A 93 2.67 -5.61 -14.43
C PRO A 93 1.47 -4.81 -13.89
N ALA A 94 1.18 -3.68 -14.55
CA ALA A 94 0.17 -2.71 -14.12
C ALA A 94 -1.22 -3.32 -13.79
N LEU A 95 -1.80 -4.08 -14.71
CA LEU A 95 -3.12 -4.71 -14.52
C LEU A 95 -3.19 -5.70 -13.35
N ARG A 96 -2.05 -6.25 -12.94
CA ARG A 96 -1.99 -7.17 -11.82
C ARG A 96 -2.38 -6.51 -10.51
N ARG A 97 -2.11 -5.22 -10.34
CA ARG A 97 -2.43 -4.48 -9.11
C ARG A 97 -3.90 -4.54 -8.75
N ALA A 98 -4.80 -4.41 -9.73
CA ALA A 98 -6.25 -4.50 -9.48
C ALA A 98 -6.66 -5.88 -8.93
N VAL A 99 -6.07 -6.95 -9.46
CA VAL A 99 -6.32 -8.33 -8.99
C VAL A 99 -5.88 -8.50 -7.53
N ASP A 100 -4.70 -8.00 -7.21
CA ASP A 100 -4.14 -8.15 -5.86
C ASP A 100 -4.87 -7.27 -4.84
N LEU A 101 -5.31 -6.07 -5.23
CA LEU A 101 -6.18 -5.23 -4.40
C LEU A 101 -7.49 -5.93 -4.04
N ALA A 102 -8.13 -6.62 -5.01
CA ALA A 102 -9.34 -7.38 -4.76
C ALA A 102 -9.12 -8.51 -3.75
N ARG A 103 -8.02 -9.25 -3.90
CA ARG A 103 -7.66 -10.36 -2.99
C ARG A 103 -7.29 -9.90 -1.59
N LEU A 104 -6.66 -8.74 -1.46
CA LEU A 104 -6.22 -8.19 -0.17
C LEU A 104 -7.34 -7.50 0.62
N ARG A 105 -8.49 -7.24 0.02
CA ARG A 105 -9.56 -6.41 0.60
C ARG A 105 -9.94 -6.79 2.03
N ASP A 106 -10.05 -8.08 2.30
CA ASP A 106 -10.50 -8.58 3.60
C ASP A 106 -9.32 -8.85 4.57
N HIS A 107 -8.09 -8.79 4.07
CA HIS A 107 -6.85 -9.06 4.81
C HIS A 107 -6.09 -7.81 5.21
N VAL A 108 -6.45 -6.63 4.69
CA VAL A 108 -5.76 -5.36 4.90
C VAL A 108 -6.71 -4.31 5.46
N TRP A 109 -6.24 -3.54 6.42
CA TRP A 109 -7.04 -2.46 7.00
C TRP A 109 -6.99 -1.19 6.18
N LEU A 110 -5.82 -0.83 5.64
CA LEU A 110 -5.61 0.35 4.81
C LEU A 110 -4.68 0.04 3.64
N MET A 111 -5.16 0.25 2.44
CA MET A 111 -4.37 0.11 1.21
C MET A 111 -3.72 1.44 0.83
N VAL A 112 -2.47 1.39 0.45
CA VAL A 112 -1.74 2.47 -0.23
C VAL A 112 -1.54 2.03 -1.68
N VAL A 113 -2.21 2.72 -2.60
CA VAL A 113 -2.28 2.33 -4.02
C VAL A 113 -1.60 3.39 -4.86
N HIS A 114 -0.54 3.00 -5.59
CA HIS A 114 0.20 3.92 -6.44
C HIS A 114 -0.42 4.04 -7.85
N ASP A 115 -0.19 5.17 -8.53
CA ASP A 115 -0.66 5.47 -9.89
C ASP A 115 -2.21 5.45 -10.04
N THR A 116 -2.95 5.97 -9.05
CA THR A 116 -4.42 5.87 -9.03
C THR A 116 -5.13 6.63 -10.13
N GLU A 117 -4.47 7.58 -10.80
CA GLU A 117 -5.01 8.32 -11.94
C GLU A 117 -4.93 7.56 -13.26
N SER A 118 -4.09 6.53 -13.35
CA SER A 118 -3.86 5.84 -14.62
C SER A 118 -4.90 4.74 -14.88
N ALA A 119 -5.55 4.81 -16.04
CA ALA A 119 -6.50 3.79 -16.49
C ALA A 119 -5.83 2.43 -16.78
N GLU A 120 -4.53 2.42 -17.05
CA GLU A 120 -3.76 1.21 -17.38
C GLU A 120 -3.73 0.17 -16.26
N TYR A 121 -3.97 0.59 -15.02
CA TYR A 121 -3.93 -0.29 -13.85
C TYR A 121 -5.26 -1.01 -13.57
N GLY A 122 -6.32 -0.72 -14.34
CA GLY A 122 -7.60 -1.41 -14.22
C GLY A 122 -8.35 -1.13 -12.92
N TYR A 123 -8.06 -0.02 -12.25
CA TYR A 123 -8.65 0.28 -10.94
C TYR A 123 -10.15 0.62 -10.98
N ALA A 124 -10.72 0.98 -12.13
CA ALA A 124 -12.09 1.45 -12.23
C ALA A 124 -13.11 0.46 -11.61
N GLY A 125 -13.02 -0.83 -11.97
CA GLY A 125 -13.94 -1.84 -11.45
C GLY A 125 -13.67 -2.28 -10.01
N ILE A 126 -12.46 -2.03 -9.49
CA ILE A 126 -12.10 -2.42 -8.11
C ILE A 126 -12.35 -1.28 -7.11
N ARG A 127 -12.27 -0.03 -7.52
CA ARG A 127 -12.48 1.15 -6.67
C ARG A 127 -13.81 1.11 -5.92
N GLU A 128 -14.88 0.70 -6.57
CA GLU A 128 -16.23 0.63 -6.00
C GLU A 128 -16.35 -0.37 -4.84
N GLN A 129 -15.43 -1.30 -4.72
CA GLN A 129 -15.38 -2.25 -3.62
C GLN A 129 -14.83 -1.66 -2.32
N TRP A 130 -14.36 -0.41 -2.35
CA TRP A 130 -13.79 0.30 -1.21
C TRP A 130 -14.69 1.48 -0.81
N ARG A 131 -15.16 1.47 0.41
CA ARG A 131 -16.12 2.45 0.93
C ARG A 131 -15.52 3.84 1.13
N TRP A 132 -14.26 3.91 1.58
CA TRP A 132 -13.55 5.18 1.77
C TRP A 132 -12.29 5.17 0.91
N ARG A 133 -12.18 6.22 0.08
CA ARG A 133 -11.07 6.39 -0.85
C ARG A 133 -10.66 7.84 -0.88
N TRP A 134 -9.37 8.07 -0.81
CA TRP A 134 -8.73 9.38 -0.95
C TRP A 134 -7.56 9.26 -1.90
N ASP A 135 -7.29 10.31 -2.67
CA ASP A 135 -6.10 10.48 -3.45
C ASP A 135 -5.27 11.66 -2.94
N ASP A 136 -3.96 11.45 -2.77
CA ASP A 136 -2.99 12.53 -2.74
C ASP A 136 -2.73 12.99 -4.17
N ARG A 137 -3.38 14.11 -4.55
CA ARG A 137 -3.27 14.72 -5.88
C ARG A 137 -2.22 15.82 -5.94
N GLY A 138 -1.55 16.10 -4.85
CA GLY A 138 -0.51 17.13 -4.78
C GLY A 138 0.71 16.82 -5.63
N ARG A 139 0.89 15.56 -6.02
CA ARG A 139 2.01 15.08 -6.83
C ARG A 139 1.55 14.01 -7.79
N ARG A 140 2.23 13.92 -8.95
CA ARG A 140 2.04 12.81 -9.89
C ARG A 140 3.24 11.88 -9.88
N PRO A 141 3.02 10.56 -10.00
CA PRO A 141 1.73 9.87 -10.03
C PRO A 141 0.98 9.98 -8.69
N TRP A 142 -0.37 9.93 -8.72
CA TRP A 142 -1.21 10.00 -7.52
C TRP A 142 -1.09 8.74 -6.67
N THR A 143 -1.28 8.91 -5.37
CA THR A 143 -1.30 7.79 -4.44
C THR A 143 -2.62 7.78 -3.68
N GLY A 144 -3.35 6.68 -3.77
CA GLY A 144 -4.62 6.46 -3.09
C GLY A 144 -4.46 5.82 -1.72
N LEU A 145 -5.38 6.16 -0.81
CA LEU A 145 -5.59 5.53 0.48
C LEU A 145 -7.00 4.95 0.51
N TRP A 146 -7.14 3.62 0.57
CA TRP A 146 -8.42 2.95 0.46
C TRP A 146 -8.68 2.03 1.65
N THR A 147 -9.89 2.11 2.24
CA THR A 147 -10.28 1.26 3.36
C THR A 147 -11.78 0.97 3.36
N ASN A 148 -12.17 -0.15 3.96
CA ASN A 148 -13.57 -0.50 4.25
C ASN A 148 -13.89 -0.38 5.76
N ARG A 149 -12.93 0.10 6.58
CA ARG A 149 -13.06 0.22 8.03
C ARG A 149 -13.28 1.65 8.45
N GLU A 150 -14.43 1.95 9.06
CA GLU A 150 -14.82 3.29 9.48
C GLU A 150 -13.83 3.92 10.46
N GLY A 151 -13.38 3.17 11.47
CA GLY A 151 -12.39 3.66 12.43
C GLY A 151 -11.05 4.00 11.78
N VAL A 152 -10.63 3.24 10.74
CA VAL A 152 -9.42 3.54 9.97
C VAL A 152 -9.64 4.80 9.13
N ALA A 153 -10.82 4.96 8.54
CA ALA A 153 -11.15 6.15 7.77
C ALA A 153 -11.09 7.43 8.63
N ALA A 154 -11.62 7.38 9.84
CA ALA A 154 -11.51 8.48 10.79
C ALA A 154 -10.05 8.78 11.17
N ALA A 155 -9.24 7.75 11.42
CA ALA A 155 -7.83 7.90 11.74
C ALA A 155 -7.02 8.51 10.58
N VAL A 156 -7.31 8.12 9.32
CA VAL A 156 -6.72 8.73 8.12
C VAL A 156 -7.04 10.22 8.05
N GLY A 157 -8.30 10.60 8.28
CA GLY A 157 -8.71 12.01 8.29
C GLY A 157 -7.96 12.84 9.34
N LEU A 158 -7.87 12.34 10.58
CA LEU A 158 -7.13 13.01 11.66
C LEU A 158 -5.62 13.11 11.36
N ALA A 159 -5.01 12.04 10.85
CA ALA A 159 -3.61 12.02 10.48
C ALA A 159 -3.30 12.99 9.33
N ALA A 160 -4.20 13.13 8.35
CA ALA A 160 -4.06 14.08 7.26
C ALA A 160 -4.08 15.53 7.77
N ILE A 161 -5.06 15.89 8.61
CA ILE A 161 -5.15 17.21 9.24
C ILE A 161 -3.86 17.51 10.03
N ALA A 162 -3.40 16.60 10.88
CA ALA A 162 -2.20 16.77 11.69
C ALA A 162 -0.92 16.91 10.86
N SER A 163 -0.90 16.38 9.64
CA SER A 163 0.24 16.43 8.72
C SER A 163 0.16 17.58 7.71
N GLY A 164 -0.93 18.36 7.70
CA GLY A 164 -1.18 19.39 6.70
C GLY A 164 -1.34 18.84 5.27
N LEU A 165 -1.65 17.54 5.13
CA LEU A 165 -1.83 16.90 3.83
C LEU A 165 -3.28 17.06 3.37
N THR A 166 -3.45 17.58 2.15
CA THR A 166 -4.77 17.67 1.53
C THR A 166 -5.06 16.39 0.74
N LEU A 167 -6.00 15.63 1.23
CA LEU A 167 -6.53 14.45 0.55
C LEU A 167 -7.84 14.77 -0.16
N THR A 168 -7.95 14.39 -1.41
CA THR A 168 -9.21 14.48 -2.16
C THR A 168 -10.01 13.21 -1.93
N ARG A 169 -11.16 13.32 -1.25
CA ARG A 169 -12.09 12.20 -1.08
C ARG A 169 -12.81 11.92 -2.39
N GLU A 170 -12.76 10.67 -2.84
CA GLU A 170 -13.62 10.21 -3.91
C GLU A 170 -15.00 9.86 -3.31
N GLN A 171 -16.05 10.48 -3.84
CA GLN A 171 -17.42 10.09 -3.48
C GLN A 171 -17.71 8.76 -4.17
N GLY A 172 -17.94 7.69 -3.40
CA GLY A 172 -18.56 6.48 -3.92
C GLY A 172 -19.97 6.83 -4.39
N GLN A 173 -20.35 6.35 -5.56
CA GLN A 173 -21.77 6.32 -5.91
C GLN A 173 -22.44 5.42 -4.87
N GLY A 174 -23.34 5.98 -4.07
CA GLY A 174 -24.12 5.27 -3.05
C GLY A 174 -25.13 4.33 -3.66
#